data_74c3e93755f8a8f71559c0726e1c8b50
#
_entry.id   74c3e93755f8a8f71559c0726e1c8b50
#
_cell.length_a   1.000
_cell.length_b   1.000
_cell.length_c   1.000
_cell.angle_alpha   90.00
_cell.angle_beta   90.00
_cell.angle_gamma   90.00
#
_symmetry.space_group_name_H-M   'P 1'
#
loop_
_entity.id
_entity.type
_entity.pdbx_description
1 polymer ?
#
loop_
_entity_poly.entity_id
_entity_poly.type
_entity_poly.pdbx_seq_one_letter_code
_entity_poly.pdbx_strand_id
1 'polypeptide(L)'
;MISFQNFSFRYEESKDFTLRGIDMTVQTGEFILLTGRSGCGKTTLIRSLNGLIPHFYPGEIQGDLLMDGHSLLEMKPSELAGQVGTVFQDPRSQFFMTDTTRELAFGCENLGLPREETIDRIAKAAKELELVDYLNRSIFALSSGEKQQIAIGSVYALGPKVYIFDEPSANLDYAATCLLYTSPSPRD
;
A
#
# COMPACT_ATOMS: atom_id res chain seq x y z
N MET A 1 -14.02 6.84 -1.01
CA MET A 1 -14.17 6.94 -2.50
C MET A 1 -12.95 7.64 -3.07
N ILE A 2 -12.35 7.10 -4.13
CA ILE A 2 -11.25 7.73 -4.88
C ILE A 2 -11.78 8.18 -6.23
N SER A 3 -11.39 9.36 -6.71
CA SER A 3 -11.81 9.88 -8.02
C SER A 3 -10.64 10.55 -8.74
N PHE A 4 -10.31 10.05 -9.92
CA PHE A 4 -9.43 10.71 -10.88
C PHE A 4 -10.31 11.56 -11.79
N GLN A 5 -9.98 12.83 -11.97
CA GLN A 5 -10.74 13.81 -12.76
C GLN A 5 -9.82 14.40 -13.83
N ASN A 6 -9.91 13.86 -15.04
CA ASN A 6 -9.05 14.23 -16.17
C ASN A 6 -7.56 14.27 -15.79
N PHE A 7 -7.15 13.30 -14.94
CA PHE A 7 -5.83 13.30 -14.33
C PHE A 7 -4.76 12.91 -15.33
N SER A 8 -3.75 13.77 -15.50
CA SER A 8 -2.60 13.54 -16.36
C SER A 8 -1.32 13.85 -15.59
N PHE A 9 -0.27 13.07 -15.81
CA PHE A 9 1.03 13.30 -15.19
C PHE A 9 2.18 13.08 -16.16
N ARG A 10 3.15 13.98 -16.13
CA ARG A 10 4.41 13.93 -16.87
C ARG A 10 5.57 14.18 -15.91
N TYR A 11 6.54 13.27 -15.86
CA TYR A 11 7.78 13.49 -15.11
C TYR A 11 8.55 14.68 -15.68
N GLU A 12 9.26 15.42 -14.84
CA GLU A 12 9.98 16.64 -15.22
C GLU A 12 10.99 16.39 -16.36
N GLU A 13 11.66 15.24 -16.33
CA GLU A 13 12.65 14.84 -17.34
C GLU A 13 12.04 14.22 -18.60
N SER A 14 10.71 13.99 -18.63
CA SER A 14 10.02 13.37 -19.75
C SER A 14 9.43 14.41 -20.71
N LYS A 15 9.43 14.10 -22.01
CA LYS A 15 8.74 14.92 -23.01
C LYS A 15 7.26 14.60 -23.09
N ASP A 16 6.89 13.37 -22.77
CA ASP A 16 5.54 12.85 -22.94
C ASP A 16 4.84 12.60 -21.59
N PHE A 17 3.52 12.80 -21.59
CA PHE A 17 2.69 12.42 -20.44
C PHE A 17 2.69 10.90 -20.28
N THR A 18 3.03 10.44 -19.08
CA THR A 18 2.98 9.02 -18.67
C THR A 18 1.55 8.59 -18.39
N LEU A 19 0.76 9.46 -17.76
CA LEU A 19 -0.68 9.30 -17.57
C LEU A 19 -1.39 10.40 -18.35
N ARG A 20 -2.48 10.06 -19.03
CA ARG A 20 -3.19 11.01 -19.89
C ARG A 20 -4.70 10.90 -19.71
N GLY A 21 -5.34 11.97 -19.22
CA GLY A 21 -6.78 12.09 -19.13
C GLY A 21 -7.46 10.93 -18.42
N ILE A 22 -6.93 10.52 -17.25
CA ILE A 22 -7.54 9.44 -16.49
C ILE A 22 -8.80 9.97 -15.82
N ASP A 23 -9.94 9.39 -16.20
CA ASP A 23 -11.24 9.58 -15.54
C ASP A 23 -11.68 8.23 -14.97
N MET A 24 -11.63 8.10 -13.64
CA MET A 24 -11.97 6.85 -12.96
C MET A 24 -12.46 7.15 -11.55
N THR A 25 -13.49 6.44 -11.12
CA THR A 25 -13.97 6.50 -9.75
C THR A 25 -13.94 5.10 -9.15
N VAL A 26 -13.37 4.99 -7.95
CA VAL A 26 -13.32 3.76 -7.15
C VAL A 26 -14.19 3.97 -5.91
N GLN A 27 -15.24 3.17 -5.79
CA GLN A 27 -16.14 3.25 -4.65
C GLN A 27 -15.53 2.57 -3.42
N THR A 28 -16.05 2.93 -2.24
CA THR A 28 -15.68 2.19 -1.02
C THR A 28 -16.04 0.74 -1.21
N GLY A 29 -15.04 -0.09 -1.03
CA GLY A 29 -15.23 -1.51 -1.09
C GLY A 29 -15.06 -2.13 -2.42
N GLU A 30 -14.71 -1.43 -3.44
CA GLU A 30 -14.34 -2.03 -4.73
C GLU A 30 -12.92 -2.60 -4.69
N PHE A 31 -12.75 -3.68 -5.41
CA PHE A 31 -11.45 -4.27 -5.74
C PHE A 31 -11.14 -3.97 -7.21
N ILE A 32 -10.03 -3.27 -7.46
CA ILE A 32 -9.59 -2.90 -8.81
C ILE A 32 -8.33 -3.66 -9.18
N LEU A 33 -8.37 -4.42 -10.26
CA LEU A 33 -7.20 -5.05 -10.85
C LEU A 33 -6.62 -4.17 -11.96
N LEU A 34 -5.43 -3.62 -11.71
CA LEU A 34 -4.71 -2.80 -12.67
C LEU A 34 -3.76 -3.67 -13.51
N THR A 35 -4.10 -3.91 -14.78
CA THR A 35 -3.29 -4.71 -15.70
C THR A 35 -2.76 -3.88 -16.86
N GLY A 36 -1.71 -4.34 -17.50
CA GLY A 36 -1.13 -3.69 -18.67
C GLY A 36 0.34 -4.01 -18.87
N ARG A 37 0.87 -3.64 -20.04
CA ARG A 37 2.28 -3.87 -20.40
C ARG A 37 3.22 -3.13 -19.44
N SER A 38 4.47 -3.62 -19.31
CA SER A 38 5.51 -2.88 -18.59
C SER A 38 5.67 -1.48 -19.21
N GLY A 39 5.83 -0.48 -18.35
CA GLY A 39 6.00 0.93 -18.78
C GLY A 39 4.70 1.66 -19.16
N CYS A 40 3.51 1.04 -19.06
CA CYS A 40 2.25 1.72 -19.39
C CYS A 40 1.73 2.70 -18.34
N GLY A 41 2.46 2.95 -17.25
CA GLY A 41 2.09 3.93 -16.24
C GLY A 41 1.48 3.37 -14.95
N LYS A 42 1.38 2.05 -14.75
CA LYS A 42 0.82 1.43 -13.52
C LYS A 42 1.49 1.97 -12.25
N THR A 43 2.80 1.89 -12.18
CA THR A 43 3.59 2.39 -11.04
C THR A 43 3.43 3.89 -10.86
N THR A 44 3.29 4.65 -11.92
CA THR A 44 3.02 6.10 -11.86
C THR A 44 1.66 6.39 -11.25
N LEU A 45 0.64 5.61 -11.61
CA LEU A 45 -0.69 5.72 -11.01
C LEU A 45 -0.66 5.38 -9.50
N ILE A 46 0.05 4.32 -9.12
CA ILE A 46 0.27 3.94 -7.72
C ILE A 46 0.99 5.06 -6.96
N ARG A 47 2.03 5.63 -7.54
CA ARG A 47 2.78 6.75 -6.94
C ARG A 47 1.93 8.01 -6.75
N SER A 48 0.94 8.23 -7.60
CA SER A 48 -0.01 9.34 -7.40
C SER A 48 -0.95 9.07 -6.22
N LEU A 49 -1.42 7.81 -6.07
CA LEU A 49 -2.33 7.43 -5.00
C LEU A 49 -1.68 7.45 -3.61
N ASN A 50 -0.42 7.05 -3.51
CA ASN A 50 0.30 7.01 -2.23
C ASN A 50 1.06 8.31 -1.89
N GLY A 51 0.85 9.38 -2.68
CA GLY A 51 1.42 10.71 -2.43
C GLY A 51 2.90 10.83 -2.74
N LEU A 52 3.53 9.86 -3.39
CA LEU A 52 4.90 10.01 -3.89
C LEU A 52 4.99 11.01 -5.05
N ILE A 53 3.91 11.17 -5.80
CA ILE A 53 3.70 12.25 -6.76
C ILE A 53 2.72 13.24 -6.10
N PRO A 54 3.06 14.53 -6.06
CA PRO A 54 4.25 15.20 -6.63
C PRO A 54 5.46 15.29 -5.68
N HIS A 55 5.35 14.87 -4.43
CA HIS A 55 6.30 15.23 -3.36
C HIS A 55 7.72 14.68 -3.55
N PHE A 56 7.87 13.47 -4.06
CA PHE A 56 9.17 12.80 -4.31
C PHE A 56 9.49 12.68 -5.80
N TYR A 57 8.46 12.70 -6.63
CA TYR A 57 8.59 12.65 -8.09
C TYR A 57 7.94 13.90 -8.67
N PRO A 58 8.72 14.99 -8.87
CA PRO A 58 8.21 16.22 -9.43
C PRO A 58 7.82 16.04 -10.90
N GLY A 59 6.88 16.86 -11.35
CA GLY A 59 6.41 16.84 -12.72
C GLY A 59 5.20 17.73 -12.95
N GLU A 60 4.73 17.73 -14.19
CA GLU A 60 3.51 18.45 -14.58
C GLU A 60 2.28 17.59 -14.29
N ILE A 61 1.32 18.17 -13.61
CA ILE A 61 0.03 17.56 -13.30
C ILE A 61 -1.08 18.38 -13.97
N GLN A 62 -2.05 17.69 -14.55
CA GLN A 62 -3.29 18.28 -15.05
C GLN A 62 -4.46 17.47 -14.48
N GLY A 63 -5.59 18.15 -14.21
CA GLY A 63 -6.72 17.54 -13.54
C GLY A 63 -6.48 17.35 -12.04
N ASP A 64 -7.23 16.46 -11.40
CA ASP A 64 -7.13 16.23 -9.96
C ASP A 64 -7.30 14.75 -9.59
N LEU A 65 -6.84 14.41 -8.39
CA LEU A 65 -6.98 13.10 -7.76
C LEU A 65 -7.54 13.30 -6.35
N LEU A 66 -8.78 12.88 -6.16
CA LEU A 66 -9.51 13.11 -4.93
C LEU A 66 -9.68 11.83 -4.10
N MET A 67 -9.62 11.95 -2.78
CA MET A 67 -10.08 10.94 -1.84
C MET A 67 -11.09 11.56 -0.89
N ASP A 68 -12.30 11.00 -0.86
CA ASP A 68 -13.42 11.51 -0.06
C ASP A 68 -13.69 13.02 -0.29
N GLY A 69 -13.46 13.50 -1.52
CA GLY A 69 -13.67 14.88 -1.93
C GLY A 69 -12.49 15.85 -1.65
N HIS A 70 -11.39 15.36 -1.09
CA HIS A 70 -10.20 16.16 -0.81
C HIS A 70 -9.07 15.78 -1.79
N SER A 71 -8.36 16.77 -2.32
CA SER A 71 -7.26 16.53 -3.24
C SER A 71 -6.09 15.84 -2.54
N LEU A 72 -5.71 14.66 -3.05
CA LEU A 72 -4.53 13.93 -2.58
C LEU A 72 -3.22 14.67 -2.93
N LEU A 73 -3.26 15.51 -3.97
CA LEU A 73 -2.10 16.25 -4.44
C LEU A 73 -1.66 17.35 -3.46
N GLU A 74 -2.60 17.83 -2.65
CA GLU A 74 -2.37 18.87 -1.64
C GLU A 74 -2.01 18.28 -0.26
N MET A 75 -2.32 17.00 -0.03
CA MET A 75 -2.06 16.32 1.24
C MET A 75 -0.59 15.99 1.40
N LYS A 76 -0.05 16.21 2.60
CA LYS A 76 1.31 15.78 2.92
C LYS A 76 1.42 14.27 2.98
N PRO A 77 2.57 13.67 2.62
CA PRO A 77 2.78 12.23 2.73
C PRO A 77 2.49 11.67 4.14
N SER A 78 2.75 12.43 5.19
CA SER A 78 2.44 12.05 6.58
C SER A 78 0.94 11.95 6.86
N GLU A 79 0.12 12.73 6.17
CA GLU A 79 -1.35 12.70 6.30
C GLU A 79 -1.95 11.53 5.51
N LEU A 80 -1.29 11.14 4.42
CA LEU A 80 -1.67 10.01 3.58
C LEU A 80 -1.24 8.67 4.18
N ALA A 81 -0.15 8.63 4.94
CA ALA A 81 0.43 7.39 5.47
C ALA A 81 -0.55 6.53 6.29
N GLY A 82 -1.51 7.16 6.99
CA GLY A 82 -2.57 6.46 7.71
C GLY A 82 -3.80 6.12 6.88
N GLN A 83 -3.88 6.59 5.64
CA GLN A 83 -5.07 6.44 4.79
C GLN A 83 -4.83 5.52 3.60
N VAL A 84 -3.60 5.48 3.10
CA VAL A 84 -3.20 4.67 1.94
C VAL A 84 -2.02 3.79 2.34
N GLY A 85 -2.25 2.50 2.38
CA GLY A 85 -1.22 1.49 2.64
C GLY A 85 -0.76 0.83 1.36
N THR A 86 0.55 0.75 1.15
CA THR A 86 1.13 0.16 -0.05
C THR A 86 2.02 -1.02 0.32
N VAL A 87 1.79 -2.16 -0.33
CA VAL A 87 2.68 -3.32 -0.32
C VAL A 87 3.47 -3.33 -1.62
N PHE A 88 4.78 -3.18 -1.52
CA PHE A 88 5.66 -3.13 -2.70
C PHE A 88 6.03 -4.54 -3.20
N GLN A 89 6.45 -4.61 -4.46
CA GLN A 89 6.88 -5.85 -5.11
C GLN A 89 8.04 -6.56 -4.39
N ASP A 90 9.03 -5.79 -3.91
CA ASP A 90 10.12 -6.32 -3.09
C ASP A 90 9.89 -5.96 -1.61
N PRO A 91 9.50 -6.94 -0.76
CA PRO A 91 9.27 -6.68 0.66
C PRO A 91 10.53 -6.22 1.40
N ARG A 92 11.73 -6.51 0.89
CA ARG A 92 12.99 -6.11 1.53
C ARG A 92 13.17 -4.60 1.54
N SER A 93 12.66 -3.92 0.52
CA SER A 93 12.73 -2.46 0.42
C SER A 93 11.75 -1.75 1.36
N GLN A 94 10.82 -2.50 1.97
CA GLN A 94 9.77 -1.96 2.83
C GLN A 94 10.12 -2.06 4.32
N PHE A 95 11.00 -3.00 4.71
CA PHE A 95 11.29 -3.26 6.12
C PHE A 95 12.22 -2.23 6.75
N PHE A 96 11.84 -1.78 7.94
CA PHE A 96 12.62 -0.88 8.78
C PHE A 96 13.16 -1.56 10.04
N MET A 97 12.50 -2.62 10.51
CA MET A 97 12.85 -3.34 11.73
C MET A 97 13.60 -4.64 11.42
N THR A 98 14.26 -5.20 12.43
CA THR A 98 14.95 -6.49 12.33
C THR A 98 14.11 -7.65 12.86
N ASP A 99 13.02 -7.32 13.54
CA ASP A 99 12.11 -8.24 14.20
C ASP A 99 10.70 -8.09 13.64
N THR A 100 10.02 -9.21 13.39
CA THR A 100 8.70 -9.26 12.76
C THR A 100 7.62 -8.54 13.54
N THR A 101 7.60 -8.70 14.87
CA THR A 101 6.57 -8.08 15.71
C THR A 101 6.73 -6.56 15.73
N ARG A 102 7.97 -6.08 15.78
CA ARG A 102 8.26 -4.64 15.68
C ARG A 102 7.95 -4.08 14.30
N GLU A 103 8.16 -4.86 13.25
CA GLU A 103 7.77 -4.45 11.89
C GLU A 103 6.25 -4.29 11.77
N LEU A 104 5.47 -5.21 12.34
CA LEU A 104 4.01 -5.09 12.39
C LEU A 104 3.55 -3.85 13.19
N ALA A 105 4.30 -3.47 14.24
CA ALA A 105 4.01 -2.30 15.06
C ALA A 105 4.39 -0.97 14.40
N PHE A 106 5.41 -0.99 13.55
CA PHE A 106 6.10 0.21 13.06
C PHE A 106 5.18 1.29 12.50
N GLY A 107 4.24 0.92 11.63
CA GLY A 107 3.29 1.87 11.06
C GLY A 107 2.36 2.49 12.11
N CYS A 108 1.87 1.68 13.04
CA CYS A 108 0.98 2.13 14.11
C CYS A 108 1.71 3.10 15.07
N GLU A 109 2.96 2.77 15.43
CA GLU A 109 3.79 3.63 16.29
C GLU A 109 4.12 4.97 15.62
N ASN A 110 4.42 4.96 14.32
CA ASN A 110 4.67 6.18 13.55
C ASN A 110 3.44 7.09 13.44
N LEU A 111 2.24 6.53 13.45
CA LEU A 111 1.00 7.30 13.53
C LEU A 111 0.67 7.77 14.94
N GLY A 112 1.48 7.39 15.95
CA GLY A 112 1.27 7.76 17.34
C GLY A 112 0.07 7.06 17.99
N LEU A 113 -0.29 5.87 17.52
CA LEU A 113 -1.38 5.09 18.13
C LEU A 113 -1.02 4.66 19.55
N PRO A 114 -2.01 4.59 20.47
CA PRO A 114 -1.81 4.06 21.79
C PRO A 114 -1.25 2.65 21.77
N ARG A 115 -0.40 2.31 22.76
CA ARG A 115 0.24 0.99 22.84
C ARG A 115 -0.76 -0.17 22.85
N GLU A 116 -1.85 -0.03 23.59
CA GLU A 116 -2.90 -1.06 23.69
C GLU A 116 -3.55 -1.29 22.33
N GLU A 117 -3.92 -0.22 21.64
CA GLU A 117 -4.49 -0.29 20.28
C GLU A 117 -3.52 -0.93 19.28
N THR A 118 -2.22 -0.58 19.37
CA THR A 118 -1.19 -1.18 18.52
C THR A 118 -1.08 -2.70 18.76
N ILE A 119 -1.11 -3.14 20.01
CA ILE A 119 -1.08 -4.57 20.36
C ILE A 119 -2.30 -5.29 19.80
N ASP A 120 -3.50 -4.73 19.94
CA ASP A 120 -4.75 -5.33 19.44
C ASP A 120 -4.74 -5.44 17.91
N ARG A 121 -4.27 -4.42 17.21
CA ARG A 121 -4.14 -4.43 15.75
C ARG A 121 -3.15 -5.48 15.26
N ILE A 122 -2.00 -5.62 15.92
CA ILE A 122 -1.03 -6.66 15.62
C ILE A 122 -1.62 -8.06 15.86
N ALA A 123 -2.28 -8.26 16.99
CA ALA A 123 -2.91 -9.54 17.33
C ALA A 123 -3.99 -9.92 16.31
N LYS A 124 -4.81 -8.94 15.89
CA LYS A 124 -5.80 -9.11 14.81
C LYS A 124 -5.14 -9.50 13.50
N ALA A 125 -4.15 -8.72 13.05
CA ALA A 125 -3.42 -9.00 11.81
C ALA A 125 -2.76 -10.38 11.84
N ALA A 126 -2.09 -10.73 12.93
CA ALA A 126 -1.42 -12.01 13.09
C ALA A 126 -2.40 -13.19 13.03
N LYS A 127 -3.60 -13.04 13.61
CA LYS A 127 -4.63 -14.08 13.59
C LYS A 127 -5.25 -14.24 12.20
N GLU A 128 -5.66 -13.13 11.57
CA GLU A 128 -6.42 -13.15 10.31
C GLU A 128 -5.55 -13.52 9.10
N LEU A 129 -4.25 -13.20 9.15
CA LEU A 129 -3.29 -13.50 8.10
C LEU A 129 -2.38 -14.71 8.43
N GLU A 130 -2.72 -15.48 9.46
CA GLU A 130 -1.98 -16.69 9.89
C GLU A 130 -0.48 -16.42 10.18
N LEU A 131 -0.15 -15.24 10.77
CA LEU A 131 1.22 -14.83 11.05
C LEU A 131 1.68 -15.15 12.48
N VAL A 132 0.84 -15.80 13.31
CA VAL A 132 1.14 -16.07 14.73
C VAL A 132 2.49 -16.75 14.92
N ASP A 133 2.78 -17.75 14.08
CA ASP A 133 4.03 -18.52 14.14
C ASP A 133 5.26 -17.74 13.70
N TYR A 134 5.07 -16.60 13.07
CA TYR A 134 6.16 -15.72 12.61
C TYR A 134 6.48 -14.60 13.61
N LEU A 135 5.67 -14.39 14.63
CA LEU A 135 5.93 -13.35 15.63
C LEU A 135 7.25 -13.60 16.38
N ASN A 136 7.91 -12.52 16.78
CA ASN A 136 9.19 -12.51 17.49
C ASN A 136 10.34 -13.23 16.76
N ARG A 137 10.25 -13.37 15.44
CA ARG A 137 11.34 -13.89 14.60
C ARG A 137 12.16 -12.77 13.98
N SER A 138 13.42 -13.08 13.70
CA SER A 138 14.26 -12.20 12.90
C SER A 138 13.76 -12.19 11.45
N ILE A 139 13.55 -11.00 10.87
CA ILE A 139 13.17 -10.84 9.45
C ILE A 139 14.20 -11.47 8.51
N PHE A 140 15.47 -11.48 8.91
CA PHE A 140 16.54 -12.07 8.10
C PHE A 140 16.45 -13.59 7.99
N ALA A 141 15.81 -14.25 8.96
CA ALA A 141 15.61 -15.69 8.97
C ALA A 141 14.41 -16.16 8.14
N LEU A 142 13.60 -15.22 7.62
CA LEU A 142 12.41 -15.54 6.86
C LEU A 142 12.73 -15.79 5.37
N SER A 143 12.00 -16.71 4.74
CA SER A 143 11.94 -16.87 3.30
C SER A 143 11.33 -15.65 2.61
N SER A 144 11.43 -15.56 1.28
CA SER A 144 10.85 -14.45 0.52
C SER A 144 9.34 -14.38 0.64
N GLY A 145 8.65 -15.53 0.66
CA GLY A 145 7.19 -15.59 0.84
C GLY A 145 6.77 -15.14 2.24
N GLU A 146 7.45 -15.62 3.30
CA GLU A 146 7.19 -15.20 4.67
C GLU A 146 7.44 -13.69 4.87
N LYS A 147 8.48 -13.14 4.22
CA LYS A 147 8.72 -11.69 4.19
C LYS A 147 7.55 -10.94 3.55
N GLN A 148 7.04 -11.43 2.43
CA GLN A 148 5.89 -10.82 1.77
C GLN A 148 4.65 -10.84 2.68
N GLN A 149 4.41 -11.95 3.39
CA GLN A 149 3.31 -12.04 4.36
C GLN A 149 3.47 -11.04 5.51
N ILE A 150 4.67 -10.87 6.06
CA ILE A 150 4.94 -9.85 7.09
C ILE A 150 4.75 -8.44 6.55
N ALA A 151 5.17 -8.14 5.31
CA ALA A 151 4.94 -6.84 4.67
C ALA A 151 3.44 -6.55 4.49
N ILE A 152 2.65 -7.54 4.10
CA ILE A 152 1.20 -7.45 4.02
C ILE A 152 0.61 -7.22 5.42
N GLY A 153 1.08 -7.99 6.42
CA GLY A 153 0.65 -7.88 7.82
C GLY A 153 0.91 -6.51 8.42
N SER A 154 2.06 -5.89 8.13
CA SER A 154 2.39 -4.55 8.64
C SER A 154 1.45 -3.48 8.07
N VAL A 155 1.13 -3.55 6.78
CA VAL A 155 0.14 -2.66 6.16
C VAL A 155 -1.28 -2.96 6.68
N TYR A 156 -1.62 -4.24 6.90
CA TYR A 156 -2.92 -4.62 7.44
C TYR A 156 -3.13 -4.11 8.87
N ALA A 157 -2.11 -4.26 9.74
CA ALA A 157 -2.14 -3.76 11.11
C ALA A 157 -2.32 -2.23 11.18
N LEU A 158 -1.75 -1.50 10.22
CA LEU A 158 -1.96 -0.06 10.09
C LEU A 158 -3.43 0.31 9.88
N GLY A 159 -4.20 -0.52 9.17
CA GLY A 159 -5.62 -0.35 8.92
C GLY A 159 -5.98 0.84 8.03
N PRO A 160 -5.33 1.03 6.89
CA PRO A 160 -5.61 2.15 5.98
C PRO A 160 -6.98 1.99 5.31
N LYS A 161 -7.53 3.09 4.79
CA LYS A 161 -8.77 3.07 4.00
C LYS A 161 -8.58 2.47 2.61
N VAL A 162 -7.38 2.59 2.06
CA VAL A 162 -7.01 2.15 0.71
C VAL A 162 -5.80 1.25 0.80
N TYR A 163 -5.92 0.05 0.24
CA TYR A 163 -4.81 -0.90 0.11
C TYR A 163 -4.34 -0.93 -1.33
N ILE A 164 -3.05 -0.76 -1.53
CA ILE A 164 -2.39 -0.87 -2.83
C ILE A 164 -1.41 -2.03 -2.78
N PHE A 165 -1.52 -2.94 -3.74
CA PHE A 165 -0.62 -4.07 -3.89
C PHE A 165 0.09 -3.97 -5.24
N ASP A 166 1.40 -3.74 -5.22
CA ASP A 166 2.22 -3.69 -6.44
C ASP A 166 2.88 -5.06 -6.66
N GLU A 167 2.29 -5.88 -7.54
CA GLU A 167 2.72 -7.25 -7.85
C GLU A 167 2.96 -8.15 -6.62
N PRO A 168 2.04 -8.22 -5.64
CA PRO A 168 2.27 -8.84 -4.33
C PRO A 168 2.49 -10.35 -4.40
N SER A 169 2.03 -11.01 -5.45
CA SER A 169 2.15 -12.46 -5.64
C SER A 169 3.49 -12.90 -6.24
N ALA A 170 4.35 -11.98 -6.68
CA ALA A 170 5.61 -12.30 -7.33
C ALA A 170 6.54 -13.17 -6.46
N ASN A 171 6.42 -13.08 -5.13
CA ASN A 171 7.22 -13.81 -4.16
C ASN A 171 6.42 -14.81 -3.31
N LEU A 172 5.12 -14.98 -3.58
CA LEU A 172 4.25 -15.89 -2.84
C LEU A 172 4.12 -17.23 -3.58
N ASP A 173 4.03 -18.33 -2.81
CA ASP A 173 3.57 -19.59 -3.33
C ASP A 173 2.05 -19.60 -3.59
N TYR A 174 1.53 -20.70 -4.13
CA TYR A 174 0.11 -20.81 -4.47
C TYR A 174 -0.79 -20.67 -3.24
N ALA A 175 -0.42 -21.26 -2.10
CA ALA A 175 -1.22 -21.23 -0.88
C ALA A 175 -1.30 -19.83 -0.27
N ALA A 176 -0.15 -19.15 -0.16
CA ALA A 176 -0.08 -17.77 0.33
C ALA A 176 -0.77 -16.78 -0.64
N THR A 177 -0.70 -17.04 -1.95
CA THR A 177 -1.44 -16.26 -2.94
C THR A 177 -2.95 -16.43 -2.75
N CYS A 178 -3.44 -17.66 -2.54
CA CYS A 178 -4.85 -17.91 -2.25
C CYS A 178 -5.28 -17.17 -0.97
N LEU A 179 -4.48 -17.22 0.10
CA LEU A 179 -4.79 -16.52 1.35
C LEU A 179 -4.93 -15.01 1.12
N LEU A 180 -4.03 -14.39 0.33
CA LEU A 180 -4.10 -12.97 0.00
C LEU A 180 -5.43 -12.57 -0.66
N TYR A 181 -5.93 -13.41 -1.59
CA TYR A 181 -7.17 -13.12 -2.32
C TYR A 181 -8.45 -13.57 -1.61
N THR A 182 -8.34 -14.46 -0.61
CA THR A 182 -9.48 -14.98 0.16
C THR A 182 -9.59 -14.43 1.57
N SER A 183 -8.60 -13.62 2.01
CA SER A 183 -8.68 -12.95 3.31
C SER A 183 -9.93 -12.07 3.38
N PRO A 184 -10.64 -12.10 4.53
CA PRO A 184 -11.84 -11.29 4.69
C PRO A 184 -11.51 -9.82 4.40
N SER A 185 -12.38 -9.19 3.62
CA SER A 185 -12.30 -7.75 3.41
C SER A 185 -12.39 -7.06 4.77
N PRO A 186 -11.67 -5.95 5.03
CA PRO A 186 -11.77 -5.18 6.27
C PRO A 186 -13.18 -4.68 6.64
N ARG A 187 -14.20 -5.19 5.99
CA ARG A 187 -15.62 -4.81 6.09
C ARG A 187 -16.49 -5.70 6.98
N ASP A 188 -16.00 -6.87 7.37
CA ASP A 188 -16.77 -7.81 8.19
C ASP A 188 -16.50 -7.62 9.67
#